data_2e4bdca0da9f2d74c112fef2a2b9adb5
#
_entry.id   2e4bdca0da9f2d74c112fef2a2b9adb5
#
_cell.length_a   1.000
_cell.length_b   1.000
_cell.length_c   1.000
_cell.angle_alpha   90.00
_cell.angle_beta   90.00
_cell.angle_gamma   90.00
#
_symmetry.space_group_name_H-M   'P 1'
#
loop_
_entity.id
_entity.type
_entity.pdbx_description
1 polymer ?
#
loop_
_entity_poly.entity_id
_entity_poly.type
_entity_poly.pdbx_seq_one_letter_code
_entity_poly.pdbx_strand_id
1 'polypeptide(L)'
;MSTLAAEGIASVLRPSEGTITVVGCPAEETVGAKALLANKGVFKSMDAAMMIHPADKTEVVKLSLSLERFSVVMRGMSSHASANPWNGKNALSGMLSLFQAIDINRITMPDGNKINGIVKQGGSAANIIPASAEAEFYIRAKDLESHALLVKRFSNMVKGSAVAFDLDYSMKRSGNVYYPLKPNIRFARLFEKQLKKLRVKIDRFFTDKELGSSDIGNVSHVIPVIHPTLAITRSNCPAHSEAFRIQANKPEAYTVMKTGAMLLALTALELYRNKTLLLNIKKEYYIKYD
;
A
#
# COMPACT_ATOMS: atom_id res chain seq x y z
N MET A 1 17.87 1.36 -7.95
CA MET A 1 17.53 0.80 -9.28
C MET A 1 17.08 1.88 -10.25
N SER A 2 16.05 2.67 -9.95
CA SER A 2 15.46 3.65 -10.88
C SER A 2 16.44 4.73 -11.36
N THR A 3 17.24 5.33 -10.47
CA THR A 3 18.26 6.32 -10.83
C THR A 3 19.31 5.76 -11.79
N LEU A 4 19.87 4.59 -11.47
CA LEU A 4 20.85 3.91 -12.31
C LEU A 4 20.26 3.50 -13.68
N ALA A 5 18.98 3.10 -13.71
CA ALA A 5 18.28 2.83 -14.97
C ALA A 5 18.14 4.10 -15.82
N ALA A 6 17.80 5.22 -15.21
CA ALA A 6 17.65 6.49 -15.90
C ALA A 6 18.97 7.00 -16.48
N GLU A 7 20.08 6.86 -15.76
CA GLU A 7 21.44 7.17 -16.26
C GLU A 7 21.77 6.31 -17.49
N GLY A 8 21.53 4.98 -17.40
CA GLY A 8 21.75 4.07 -18.53
C GLY A 8 20.87 4.37 -19.73
N ILE A 9 19.61 4.78 -19.54
CA ILE A 9 18.73 5.20 -20.64
C ILE A 9 19.21 6.53 -21.24
N ALA A 10 19.52 7.51 -20.41
CA ALA A 10 19.95 8.83 -20.85
C ALA A 10 21.24 8.78 -21.70
N SER A 11 22.12 7.80 -21.45
CA SER A 11 23.34 7.63 -22.24
C SER A 11 23.11 7.12 -23.67
N VAL A 12 21.94 6.56 -23.98
CA VAL A 12 21.62 5.95 -25.28
C VAL A 12 20.36 6.51 -25.94
N LEU A 13 19.55 7.29 -25.22
CA LEU A 13 18.33 7.91 -25.71
C LEU A 13 18.67 9.23 -26.41
N ARG A 14 18.21 9.41 -27.65
CA ARG A 14 18.33 10.69 -28.34
C ARG A 14 17.26 11.68 -27.83
N PRO A 15 17.53 12.99 -27.76
CA PRO A 15 16.57 13.99 -27.29
C PRO A 15 15.21 13.95 -28.00
N SER A 16 15.19 13.54 -29.29
CA SER A 16 13.96 13.42 -30.09
C SER A 16 13.13 12.17 -29.81
N GLU A 17 13.65 11.20 -29.04
CA GLU A 17 12.96 9.92 -28.77
C GLU A 17 12.03 10.00 -27.55
N GLY A 18 12.25 10.94 -26.63
CA GLY A 18 11.40 11.14 -25.47
C GLY A 18 12.15 11.69 -24.25
N THR A 19 11.47 11.68 -23.11
CA THR A 19 11.99 12.18 -21.84
C THR A 19 11.94 11.07 -20.78
N ILE A 20 13.00 10.92 -20.00
CA ILE A 20 13.03 10.09 -18.79
C ILE A 20 12.99 10.98 -17.55
N THR A 21 12.11 10.66 -16.62
CA THR A 21 11.97 11.40 -15.36
C THR A 21 12.15 10.46 -14.18
N VAL A 22 13.02 10.80 -13.25
CA VAL A 22 13.14 10.12 -11.95
C VAL A 22 12.39 10.93 -10.91
N VAL A 23 11.37 10.31 -10.30
CA VAL A 23 10.55 10.97 -9.27
C VAL A 23 10.95 10.44 -7.90
N GLY A 24 11.54 11.29 -7.06
CA GLY A 24 11.85 10.99 -5.66
C GLY A 24 10.58 10.97 -4.82
N CYS A 25 10.28 9.84 -4.18
CA CYS A 25 9.05 9.64 -3.42
C CYS A 25 9.39 9.19 -2.00
N PRO A 26 9.65 10.11 -1.06
CA PRO A 26 10.00 9.77 0.32
C PRO A 26 8.80 9.21 1.10
N ALA A 27 9.08 8.59 2.26
CA ALA A 27 8.10 8.20 3.27
C ALA A 27 6.99 7.24 2.77
N GLU A 28 7.34 6.27 1.92
CA GLU A 28 6.39 5.25 1.42
C GLU A 28 5.78 4.45 2.58
N GLU A 29 6.59 4.07 3.56
CA GLU A 29 6.20 3.24 4.70
C GLU A 29 5.31 3.98 5.73
N THR A 30 5.15 5.28 5.60
CA THR A 30 4.41 6.11 6.55
C THR A 30 3.30 6.92 5.87
N VAL A 31 3.63 8.08 5.29
CA VAL A 31 2.63 9.01 4.75
C VAL A 31 2.34 8.84 3.26
N GLY A 32 3.20 8.14 2.51
CA GLY A 32 2.99 7.80 1.10
C GLY A 32 3.06 9.00 0.15
N ALA A 33 4.28 9.45 -0.17
CA ALA A 33 4.46 10.62 -1.02
C ALA A 33 3.93 10.42 -2.44
N LYS A 34 3.95 9.19 -3.00
CA LYS A 34 3.41 8.92 -4.35
C LYS A 34 1.91 9.21 -4.42
N ALA A 35 1.14 8.91 -3.36
CA ALA A 35 -0.28 9.26 -3.31
C ALA A 35 -0.49 10.78 -3.35
N LEU A 36 0.31 11.55 -2.59
CA LEU A 36 0.25 13.01 -2.60
C LEU A 36 0.64 13.58 -3.98
N LEU A 37 1.74 13.08 -4.58
CA LEU A 37 2.22 13.53 -5.88
C LEU A 37 1.25 13.20 -7.01
N ALA A 38 0.60 12.02 -6.96
CA ALA A 38 -0.46 11.65 -7.90
C ALA A 38 -1.65 12.61 -7.82
N ASN A 39 -2.10 12.92 -6.60
CA ASN A 39 -3.18 13.89 -6.38
C ASN A 39 -2.82 15.31 -6.86
N LYS A 40 -1.55 15.71 -6.74
CA LYS A 40 -1.04 16.99 -7.28
C LYS A 40 -0.83 16.97 -8.80
N GLY A 41 -1.07 15.86 -9.48
CA GLY A 41 -0.99 15.75 -10.93
C GLY A 41 0.43 15.61 -11.50
N VAL A 42 1.44 15.34 -10.67
CA VAL A 42 2.85 15.22 -11.10
C VAL A 42 3.02 14.17 -12.20
N PHE A 43 2.23 13.10 -12.17
CA PHE A 43 2.34 12.00 -13.15
C PHE A 43 1.52 12.20 -14.43
N LYS A 44 0.64 13.21 -14.51
CA LYS A 44 -0.32 13.36 -15.63
C LYS A 44 0.32 13.55 -17.00
N SER A 45 1.52 14.14 -17.06
CA SER A 45 2.25 14.37 -18.30
C SER A 45 3.11 13.18 -18.74
N MET A 46 3.15 12.10 -17.95
CA MET A 46 3.95 10.91 -18.22
C MET A 46 3.11 9.84 -18.92
N ASP A 47 3.71 9.08 -19.82
CA ASP A 47 3.03 8.02 -20.57
C ASP A 47 2.92 6.71 -19.80
N ALA A 48 3.90 6.41 -18.96
CA ALA A 48 3.97 5.22 -18.12
C ALA A 48 4.95 5.42 -16.96
N ALA A 49 4.77 4.65 -15.88
CA ALA A 49 5.73 4.62 -14.78
C ALA A 49 6.07 3.19 -14.37
N MET A 50 7.27 3.00 -13.82
CA MET A 50 7.72 1.70 -13.35
C MET A 50 8.67 1.82 -12.17
N MET A 51 8.56 0.85 -11.27
CA MET A 51 9.39 0.72 -10.10
C MET A 51 9.54 -0.76 -9.77
N ILE A 52 10.70 -1.17 -9.25
CA ILE A 52 10.93 -2.54 -8.77
C ILE A 52 11.06 -2.50 -7.25
N HIS A 53 10.41 -3.45 -6.58
CA HIS A 53 10.55 -3.67 -5.14
C HIS A 53 11.46 -4.89 -4.86
N PRO A 54 12.44 -4.79 -3.95
CA PRO A 54 13.22 -5.95 -3.52
C PRO A 54 12.32 -6.90 -2.71
N ALA A 55 12.46 -8.21 -2.92
CA ALA A 55 11.69 -9.23 -2.22
C ALA A 55 12.49 -10.54 -2.09
N ASP A 56 11.86 -11.58 -1.56
CA ASP A 56 12.38 -12.94 -1.56
C ASP A 56 11.93 -13.77 -2.78
N LYS A 57 11.00 -13.21 -3.58
CA LYS A 57 10.48 -13.82 -4.82
C LYS A 57 10.45 -12.80 -5.94
N THR A 58 10.69 -13.29 -7.18
CA THR A 58 10.51 -12.50 -8.40
C THR A 58 9.09 -12.71 -8.92
N GLU A 59 8.26 -11.67 -8.79
CA GLU A 59 6.86 -11.68 -9.22
C GLU A 59 6.63 -10.52 -10.19
N VAL A 60 6.07 -10.81 -11.36
CA VAL A 60 5.92 -9.82 -12.43
C VAL A 60 4.75 -8.88 -12.16
N VAL A 61 3.62 -9.41 -11.71
CA VAL A 61 2.44 -8.67 -11.28
C VAL A 61 2.11 -9.11 -9.87
N LYS A 62 2.36 -8.25 -8.91
CA LYS A 62 1.90 -8.43 -7.53
C LYS A 62 0.88 -7.36 -7.23
N LEU A 63 -0.37 -7.76 -6.97
CA LEU A 63 -1.42 -6.84 -6.59
C LEU A 63 -1.10 -6.21 -5.23
N SER A 64 -1.70 -5.06 -4.96
CA SER A 64 -1.70 -4.46 -3.63
C SER A 64 -3.11 -4.06 -3.22
N LEU A 65 -3.37 -4.05 -1.93
CA LEU A 65 -4.62 -3.59 -1.36
C LEU A 65 -4.61 -2.07 -1.19
N SER A 66 -5.79 -1.48 -1.16
CA SER A 66 -5.94 -0.13 -0.60
C SER A 66 -5.48 -0.08 0.86
N LEU A 67 -5.20 1.11 1.36
CA LEU A 67 -4.94 1.34 2.78
C LEU A 67 -5.43 2.72 3.19
N GLU A 68 -6.24 2.76 4.24
CA GLU A 68 -6.60 3.98 4.93
C GLU A 68 -6.40 3.80 6.44
N ARG A 69 -5.83 4.83 7.07
CA ARG A 69 -5.47 4.80 8.48
C ARG A 69 -6.37 5.74 9.26
N PHE A 70 -6.84 5.28 10.42
CA PHE A 70 -7.68 6.09 11.31
C PHE A 70 -7.16 6.05 12.75
N SER A 71 -7.11 7.22 13.39
CA SER A 71 -7.08 7.33 14.84
C SER A 71 -8.52 7.52 15.34
N VAL A 72 -8.92 6.68 16.27
CA VAL A 72 -10.23 6.76 16.96
C VAL A 72 -9.97 7.06 18.43
N VAL A 73 -10.59 8.12 18.91
CA VAL A 73 -10.56 8.50 20.34
C VAL A 73 -11.98 8.47 20.85
N MET A 74 -12.21 7.75 21.95
CA MET A 74 -13.45 7.76 22.72
C MET A 74 -13.23 8.53 24.01
N ARG A 75 -14.22 9.35 24.40
CA ARG A 75 -14.18 10.19 25.60
C ARG A 75 -15.42 9.94 26.42
N GLY A 76 -15.20 9.70 27.71
CA GLY A 76 -16.22 9.49 28.71
C GLY A 76 -15.95 10.34 29.96
N MET A 77 -16.19 9.75 31.14
CA MET A 77 -16.04 10.41 32.42
C MET A 77 -15.34 9.48 33.41
N SER A 78 -14.33 9.97 34.10
CA SER A 78 -13.65 9.21 35.13
C SER A 78 -14.48 9.14 36.42
N SER A 79 -14.33 8.02 37.14
CA SER A 79 -14.88 7.80 38.45
C SER A 79 -14.04 6.79 39.22
N HIS A 80 -14.17 6.71 40.54
CA HIS A 80 -13.52 5.67 41.31
C HIS A 80 -14.19 4.32 41.06
N ALA A 81 -13.47 3.32 40.57
CA ALA A 81 -14.03 2.09 40.06
C ALA A 81 -14.77 1.23 41.12
N SER A 82 -14.43 1.34 42.39
CA SER A 82 -15.10 0.60 43.46
C SER A 82 -16.02 1.44 44.32
N ALA A 83 -15.83 2.77 44.38
CA ALA A 83 -16.65 3.64 45.26
C ALA A 83 -17.93 4.13 44.55
N ASN A 84 -17.79 4.72 43.36
CA ASN A 84 -18.89 5.32 42.62
C ASN A 84 -18.80 5.03 41.12
N PRO A 85 -18.70 3.77 40.67
CA PRO A 85 -18.49 3.42 39.26
C PRO A 85 -19.62 3.93 38.35
N TRP A 86 -20.85 4.03 38.86
CA TRP A 86 -22.02 4.50 38.09
C TRP A 86 -21.96 5.98 37.71
N ASN A 87 -21.08 6.78 38.34
CA ASN A 87 -20.84 8.16 37.92
C ASN A 87 -19.84 8.26 36.73
N GLY A 88 -19.23 7.17 36.35
CA GLY A 88 -18.25 7.13 35.24
C GLY A 88 -18.88 6.72 33.91
N LYS A 89 -18.26 7.18 32.82
CA LYS A 89 -18.51 6.69 31.45
C LYS A 89 -17.22 6.09 30.92
N ASN A 90 -17.18 4.75 30.80
CA ASN A 90 -15.94 4.02 30.53
C ASN A 90 -15.57 4.04 29.06
N ALA A 91 -14.63 4.90 28.67
CA ALA A 91 -14.13 5.02 27.30
C ALA A 91 -13.44 3.74 26.80
N LEU A 92 -12.76 3.00 27.69
CA LEU A 92 -12.13 1.71 27.32
C LEU A 92 -13.17 0.65 26.99
N SER A 93 -14.29 0.57 27.70
CA SER A 93 -15.37 -0.36 27.39
C SER A 93 -15.96 -0.12 26.00
N GLY A 94 -16.18 1.15 25.63
CA GLY A 94 -16.60 1.49 24.27
C GLY A 94 -15.55 1.10 23.21
N MET A 95 -14.26 1.30 23.49
CA MET A 95 -13.19 0.90 22.58
C MET A 95 -13.11 -0.64 22.42
N LEU A 96 -13.22 -1.40 23.50
CA LEU A 96 -13.23 -2.86 23.43
C LEU A 96 -14.46 -3.39 22.69
N SER A 97 -15.64 -2.74 22.88
CA SER A 97 -16.85 -3.03 22.12
C SER A 97 -16.64 -2.81 20.60
N LEU A 98 -15.90 -1.76 20.22
CA LEU A 98 -15.53 -1.53 18.82
C LEU A 98 -14.68 -2.67 18.26
N PHE A 99 -13.67 -3.14 18.99
CA PHE A 99 -12.85 -4.29 18.57
C PHE A 99 -13.71 -5.55 18.41
N GLN A 100 -14.62 -5.82 19.34
CA GLN A 100 -15.58 -6.94 19.25
C GLN A 100 -16.51 -6.78 18.04
N ALA A 101 -17.06 -5.58 17.80
CA ALA A 101 -17.91 -5.32 16.64
C ALA A 101 -17.17 -5.57 15.33
N ILE A 102 -15.88 -5.19 15.23
CA ILE A 102 -15.04 -5.50 14.07
C ILE A 102 -14.90 -7.01 13.90
N ASP A 103 -14.57 -7.76 14.95
CA ASP A 103 -14.37 -9.21 14.86
C ASP A 103 -15.65 -9.97 14.48
N ILE A 104 -16.79 -9.62 15.05
CA ILE A 104 -18.09 -10.19 14.69
C ILE A 104 -18.43 -9.90 13.22
N ASN A 105 -18.13 -8.69 12.73
CA ASN A 105 -18.37 -8.31 11.34
C ASN A 105 -17.47 -9.03 10.31
N ARG A 106 -16.36 -9.64 10.72
CA ARG A 106 -15.45 -10.37 9.80
C ARG A 106 -16.17 -11.48 9.03
N ILE A 107 -17.14 -12.13 9.62
CA ILE A 107 -17.91 -13.23 9.00
C ILE A 107 -18.69 -12.79 7.75
N THR A 108 -18.99 -11.50 7.63
CA THR A 108 -19.72 -10.92 6.49
C THR A 108 -18.86 -10.00 5.63
N MET A 109 -17.57 -9.93 5.89
CA MET A 109 -16.66 -9.15 5.07
C MET A 109 -16.24 -9.94 3.82
N PRO A 110 -16.29 -9.34 2.63
CA PRO A 110 -15.73 -9.96 1.42
C PRO A 110 -14.24 -10.31 1.58
N ASP A 111 -13.82 -11.38 0.91
CA ASP A 111 -12.42 -11.78 0.89
C ASP A 111 -11.48 -10.64 0.46
N GLY A 112 -10.39 -10.47 1.21
CA GLY A 112 -9.40 -9.42 1.00
C GLY A 112 -9.71 -8.11 1.72
N ASN A 113 -10.89 -7.95 2.30
CA ASN A 113 -11.20 -6.82 3.19
C ASN A 113 -10.61 -7.08 4.58
N LYS A 114 -9.89 -6.09 5.13
CA LYS A 114 -9.23 -6.22 6.43
C LYS A 114 -9.38 -4.93 7.24
N ILE A 115 -9.71 -5.10 8.52
CA ILE A 115 -9.60 -4.05 9.54
C ILE A 115 -8.68 -4.60 10.62
N ASN A 116 -7.53 -3.95 10.82
CA ASN A 116 -6.58 -4.25 11.86
C ASN A 116 -6.46 -3.05 12.78
N GLY A 117 -6.28 -3.24 14.08
CA GLY A 117 -6.15 -2.13 15.00
C GLY A 117 -5.33 -2.49 16.23
N ILE A 118 -4.84 -1.46 16.91
CA ILE A 118 -4.17 -1.55 18.20
C ILE A 118 -4.72 -0.49 19.14
N VAL A 119 -4.87 -0.83 20.41
CA VAL A 119 -5.13 0.17 21.48
C VAL A 119 -3.83 0.90 21.77
N LYS A 120 -3.85 2.22 21.63
CA LYS A 120 -2.70 3.10 21.93
C LYS A 120 -2.72 3.56 23.39
N GLN A 121 -3.92 3.82 23.91
CA GLN A 121 -4.14 4.26 25.28
C GLN A 121 -5.51 3.76 25.76
N GLY A 122 -5.60 3.22 26.98
CA GLY A 122 -6.83 2.62 27.53
C GLY A 122 -7.11 2.98 28.99
N GLY A 123 -6.50 4.03 29.52
CA GLY A 123 -6.63 4.45 30.90
C GLY A 123 -5.29 4.60 31.61
N SER A 124 -5.30 5.06 32.88
CA SER A 124 -4.10 5.36 33.66
C SER A 124 -3.90 4.43 34.86
N ALA A 125 -4.99 3.94 35.47
CA ALA A 125 -4.94 3.05 36.64
C ALA A 125 -6.20 2.18 36.73
N ALA A 126 -6.06 0.98 37.27
CA ALA A 126 -7.16 0.00 37.36
C ALA A 126 -8.31 0.39 38.30
N ASN A 127 -8.03 1.28 39.28
CA ASN A 127 -9.03 1.77 40.21
C ASN A 127 -9.76 3.04 39.73
N ILE A 128 -9.52 3.48 38.49
CA ILE A 128 -10.16 4.65 37.88
C ILE A 128 -10.87 4.22 36.60
N ILE A 129 -12.16 4.53 36.45
CA ILE A 129 -12.90 4.38 35.19
C ILE A 129 -12.23 5.26 34.13
N PRO A 130 -11.76 4.68 33.00
CA PRO A 130 -11.07 5.44 31.95
C PRO A 130 -11.94 6.49 31.28
N ALA A 131 -11.57 7.78 31.40
CA ALA A 131 -12.26 8.88 30.73
C ALA A 131 -11.85 9.03 29.26
N SER A 132 -10.76 8.39 28.82
CA SER A 132 -10.30 8.42 27.43
C SER A 132 -9.69 7.10 27.04
N ALA A 133 -9.97 6.68 25.79
CA ALA A 133 -9.29 5.56 25.14
C ALA A 133 -8.98 5.94 23.69
N GLU A 134 -7.80 5.56 23.21
CA GLU A 134 -7.35 5.81 21.85
C GLU A 134 -6.89 4.51 21.19
N ALA A 135 -7.26 4.35 19.92
CA ALA A 135 -6.83 3.22 19.06
C ALA A 135 -6.51 3.70 17.65
N GLU A 136 -5.61 2.99 17.00
CA GLU A 136 -5.27 3.16 15.59
C GLU A 136 -5.78 1.97 14.77
N PHE A 137 -6.35 2.26 13.60
CA PHE A 137 -6.93 1.24 12.71
C PHE A 137 -6.44 1.42 11.28
N TYR A 138 -6.17 0.29 10.62
CA TYR A 138 -5.82 0.17 9.21
C TYR A 138 -6.92 -0.58 8.48
N ILE A 139 -7.52 0.07 7.48
CA ILE A 139 -8.59 -0.49 6.65
C ILE A 139 -8.00 -0.78 5.27
N ARG A 140 -8.21 -2.01 4.77
CA ARG A 140 -7.69 -2.47 3.48
C ARG A 140 -8.76 -3.22 2.71
N ALA A 141 -8.78 -3.01 1.37
CA ALA A 141 -9.68 -3.72 0.45
C ALA A 141 -9.01 -3.94 -0.91
N LYS A 142 -9.56 -4.85 -1.72
CA LYS A 142 -9.03 -5.18 -3.05
C LYS A 142 -9.33 -4.13 -4.12
N ASP A 143 -10.41 -3.37 -3.96
CA ASP A 143 -10.87 -2.35 -4.89
C ASP A 143 -11.43 -1.12 -4.14
N LEU A 144 -11.65 -0.02 -4.86
CA LEU A 144 -12.08 1.24 -4.27
C LEU A 144 -13.55 1.23 -3.81
N GLU A 145 -14.42 0.47 -4.45
CA GLU A 145 -15.83 0.34 -4.05
C GLU A 145 -15.92 -0.40 -2.72
N SER A 146 -15.30 -1.58 -2.63
CA SER A 146 -15.19 -2.35 -1.40
C SER A 146 -14.55 -1.54 -0.28
N HIS A 147 -13.52 -0.73 -0.62
CA HIS A 147 -12.87 0.16 0.34
C HIS A 147 -13.85 1.18 0.92
N ALA A 148 -14.58 1.89 0.07
CA ALA A 148 -15.54 2.91 0.51
C ALA A 148 -16.65 2.30 1.39
N LEU A 149 -17.18 1.13 1.00
CA LEU A 149 -18.17 0.40 1.80
C LEU A 149 -17.62 -0.03 3.16
N LEU A 150 -16.37 -0.51 3.19
CA LEU A 150 -15.72 -0.95 4.42
C LEU A 150 -15.46 0.22 5.38
N VAL A 151 -15.01 1.37 4.86
CA VAL A 151 -14.83 2.61 5.66
C VAL A 151 -16.15 3.09 6.23
N LYS A 152 -17.24 3.06 5.44
CA LYS A 152 -18.59 3.39 5.91
C LYS A 152 -19.05 2.44 7.04
N ARG A 153 -18.85 1.12 6.86
CA ARG A 153 -19.18 0.11 7.87
C ARG A 153 -18.35 0.34 9.16
N PHE A 154 -17.06 0.60 9.03
CA PHE A 154 -16.20 0.92 10.17
C PHE A 154 -16.67 2.17 10.92
N SER A 155 -17.00 3.24 10.21
CA SER A 155 -17.54 4.46 10.82
C SER A 155 -18.84 4.19 11.61
N ASN A 156 -19.72 3.34 11.09
CA ASN A 156 -20.93 2.95 11.79
C ASN A 156 -20.64 2.12 13.07
N MET A 157 -19.63 1.23 13.04
CA MET A 157 -19.20 0.49 14.22
C MET A 157 -18.63 1.42 15.28
N VAL A 158 -17.79 2.40 14.89
CA VAL A 158 -17.26 3.43 15.81
C VAL A 158 -18.42 4.17 16.48
N LYS A 159 -19.37 4.69 15.68
CA LYS A 159 -20.54 5.40 16.19
C LYS A 159 -21.39 4.53 17.13
N GLY A 160 -21.72 3.29 16.71
CA GLY A 160 -22.53 2.38 17.49
C GLY A 160 -21.90 2.02 18.84
N SER A 161 -20.59 1.75 18.85
CA SER A 161 -19.85 1.47 20.07
C SER A 161 -19.79 2.68 21.00
N ALA A 162 -19.63 3.89 20.49
CA ALA A 162 -19.64 5.09 21.31
C ALA A 162 -21.03 5.34 21.95
N VAL A 163 -22.08 5.25 21.15
CA VAL A 163 -23.48 5.44 21.63
C VAL A 163 -23.86 4.41 22.70
N ALA A 164 -23.45 3.15 22.54
CA ALA A 164 -23.76 2.09 23.51
C ALA A 164 -23.20 2.33 24.92
N PHE A 165 -22.20 3.20 25.08
CA PHE A 165 -21.55 3.52 26.34
C PHE A 165 -21.65 5.01 26.71
N ASP A 166 -22.53 5.77 26.06
CA ASP A 166 -22.72 7.20 26.30
C ASP A 166 -21.42 8.02 26.16
N LEU A 167 -20.62 7.73 25.13
CA LEU A 167 -19.33 8.34 24.91
C LEU A 167 -19.36 9.34 23.75
N ASP A 168 -18.56 10.42 23.88
CA ASP A 168 -18.13 11.21 22.75
C ASP A 168 -17.04 10.46 21.98
N TYR A 169 -16.97 10.67 20.67
CA TYR A 169 -15.91 10.10 19.88
C TYR A 169 -15.38 11.04 18.80
N SER A 170 -14.17 10.80 18.39
CA SER A 170 -13.61 11.38 17.16
C SER A 170 -12.91 10.30 16.35
N MET A 171 -13.10 10.35 15.02
CA MET A 171 -12.45 9.49 14.06
C MET A 171 -11.71 10.39 13.06
N LYS A 172 -10.39 10.30 13.04
CA LYS A 172 -9.54 11.14 12.18
C LYS A 172 -8.70 10.27 11.27
N ARG A 173 -8.69 10.61 9.98
CA ARG A 173 -7.77 10.00 9.02
C ARG A 173 -6.34 10.45 9.30
N SER A 174 -5.38 9.51 9.24
CA SER A 174 -3.95 9.79 9.34
C SER A 174 -3.24 9.38 8.05
N GLY A 175 -2.47 10.30 7.46
CA GLY A 175 -1.76 10.09 6.20
C GLY A 175 -2.64 10.08 4.96
N ASN A 176 -2.04 9.71 3.83
CA ASN A 176 -2.73 9.60 2.54
C ASN A 176 -3.43 8.24 2.41
N VAL A 177 -4.51 8.20 1.64
CA VAL A 177 -5.16 6.94 1.24
C VAL A 177 -4.34 6.30 0.13
N TYR A 178 -3.96 5.01 0.29
CA TYR A 178 -3.36 4.23 -0.77
C TYR A 178 -4.45 3.51 -1.55
N TYR A 179 -4.37 3.61 -2.86
CA TYR A 179 -5.28 2.90 -3.76
C TYR A 179 -4.74 1.51 -4.09
N PRO A 180 -5.60 0.52 -4.39
CA PRO A 180 -5.14 -0.78 -4.85
C PRO A 180 -4.43 -0.63 -6.20
N LEU A 181 -3.42 -1.46 -6.44
CA LEU A 181 -2.71 -1.44 -7.72
C LEU A 181 -3.64 -1.85 -8.87
N LYS A 182 -3.73 -1.00 -9.88
CA LYS A 182 -4.41 -1.22 -11.15
C LYS A 182 -3.39 -1.85 -12.13
N PRO A 183 -3.39 -3.17 -12.34
CA PRO A 183 -2.35 -3.83 -13.12
C PRO A 183 -2.53 -3.57 -14.62
N ASN A 184 -1.42 -3.28 -15.33
CA ASN A 184 -1.36 -3.26 -16.79
C ASN A 184 -0.63 -4.51 -17.28
N ILE A 185 -1.38 -5.47 -17.84
CA ILE A 185 -0.84 -6.78 -18.18
C ILE A 185 0.07 -6.74 -19.41
N ARG A 186 -0.22 -5.89 -20.40
CA ARG A 186 0.65 -5.70 -21.56
C ARG A 186 2.01 -5.13 -21.16
N PHE A 187 2.01 -4.16 -20.25
CA PHE A 187 3.23 -3.61 -19.72
C PHE A 187 4.02 -4.63 -18.87
N ALA A 188 3.31 -5.43 -18.06
CA ALA A 188 3.91 -6.52 -17.30
C ALA A 188 4.53 -7.61 -18.20
N ARG A 189 3.88 -7.96 -19.32
CA ARG A 189 4.43 -8.89 -20.31
C ARG A 189 5.69 -8.36 -21.00
N LEU A 190 5.76 -7.05 -21.24
CA LEU A 190 6.99 -6.44 -21.73
C LEU A 190 8.13 -6.63 -20.71
N PHE A 191 7.87 -6.37 -19.42
CA PHE A 191 8.87 -6.57 -18.37
C PHE A 191 9.25 -8.06 -18.23
N GLU A 192 8.30 -8.98 -18.30
CA GLU A 192 8.56 -10.43 -18.32
C GLU A 192 9.51 -10.84 -19.45
N LYS A 193 9.33 -10.26 -20.66
CA LYS A 193 10.24 -10.48 -21.80
C LYS A 193 11.69 -10.10 -21.46
N GLN A 194 11.88 -8.98 -20.73
CA GLN A 194 13.22 -8.56 -20.33
C GLN A 194 13.81 -9.46 -19.23
N LEU A 195 13.01 -9.94 -18.28
CA LEU A 195 13.44 -10.95 -17.29
C LEU A 195 13.97 -12.21 -17.98
N LYS A 196 13.21 -12.74 -18.97
CA LYS A 196 13.61 -13.90 -19.76
C LYS A 196 14.90 -13.65 -20.56
N LYS A 197 15.04 -12.48 -21.18
CA LYS A 197 16.23 -12.06 -21.93
C LYS A 197 17.50 -12.05 -21.06
N LEU A 198 17.37 -11.57 -19.80
CA LEU A 198 18.48 -11.57 -18.82
C LEU A 198 18.57 -12.88 -18.03
N ARG A 199 17.80 -13.90 -18.37
CA ARG A 199 17.77 -15.21 -17.69
C ARG A 199 17.48 -15.11 -16.18
N VAL A 200 16.69 -14.13 -15.79
CA VAL A 200 16.23 -13.98 -14.39
C VAL A 200 15.10 -14.97 -14.15
N LYS A 201 15.22 -15.78 -13.09
CA LYS A 201 14.16 -16.70 -12.68
C LYS A 201 12.90 -15.94 -12.29
N ILE A 202 11.77 -16.34 -12.83
CA ILE A 202 10.45 -15.84 -12.48
C ILE A 202 9.79 -16.89 -11.59
N ASP A 203 9.42 -16.49 -10.36
CA ASP A 203 8.73 -17.38 -9.43
C ASP A 203 7.22 -17.40 -9.70
N ARG A 204 6.62 -16.22 -10.00
CA ARG A 204 5.21 -16.09 -10.38
C ARG A 204 5.00 -14.97 -11.40
N PHE A 205 4.09 -15.18 -12.36
CA PHE A 205 3.68 -14.10 -13.25
C PHE A 205 2.65 -13.18 -12.57
N PHE A 206 1.68 -13.74 -11.86
CA PHE A 206 0.59 -13.01 -11.22
C PHE A 206 0.38 -13.49 -9.79
N THR A 207 0.23 -12.56 -8.87
CA THR A 207 0.05 -12.83 -7.43
C THR A 207 -1.06 -11.95 -6.88
N ASP A 208 -2.11 -12.58 -6.36
CA ASP A 208 -3.28 -11.98 -5.70
C ASP A 208 -3.41 -12.40 -4.22
N LYS A 209 -2.40 -13.06 -3.69
CA LYS A 209 -2.32 -13.55 -2.31
C LYS A 209 -1.17 -12.86 -1.57
N GLU A 210 -1.25 -12.88 -0.23
CA GLU A 210 -0.22 -12.29 0.65
C GLU A 210 0.05 -10.81 0.32
N LEU A 211 -1.05 -10.05 0.07
CA LEU A 211 -0.98 -8.69 -0.43
C LEU A 211 -0.71 -7.68 0.69
N GLY A 212 0.28 -6.82 0.46
CA GLY A 212 0.49 -5.58 1.20
C GLY A 212 -0.27 -4.41 0.57
N SER A 213 0.11 -3.20 0.96
CA SER A 213 -0.38 -1.94 0.39
C SER A 213 0.82 -1.07 0.03
N SER A 214 0.74 -0.33 -1.07
CA SER A 214 1.77 0.63 -1.48
C SER A 214 1.13 1.80 -2.21
N ASP A 215 1.67 2.98 -2.00
CA ASP A 215 1.21 4.22 -2.63
C ASP A 215 1.48 4.30 -4.13
N ILE A 216 2.20 3.34 -4.72
CA ILE A 216 2.31 3.17 -6.19
C ILE A 216 0.95 2.86 -6.82
N GLY A 217 0.03 2.27 -6.05
CA GLY A 217 -1.35 2.11 -6.45
C GLY A 217 -1.98 3.41 -6.92
N ASN A 218 -1.78 4.53 -6.21
CA ASN A 218 -2.30 5.84 -6.60
C ASN A 218 -1.78 6.30 -7.97
N VAL A 219 -0.51 6.05 -8.28
CA VAL A 219 0.05 6.35 -9.60
C VAL A 219 -0.61 5.50 -10.68
N SER A 220 -0.92 4.22 -10.38
CA SER A 220 -1.57 3.30 -11.31
C SER A 220 -3.01 3.69 -11.66
N HIS A 221 -3.62 4.60 -10.91
CA HIS A 221 -4.91 5.22 -11.24
C HIS A 221 -4.78 6.52 -12.05
N VAL A 222 -3.57 6.95 -12.38
CA VAL A 222 -3.30 8.14 -13.21
C VAL A 222 -2.74 7.76 -14.57
N ILE A 223 -1.81 6.80 -14.61
CA ILE A 223 -1.11 6.33 -15.82
C ILE A 223 -0.83 4.82 -15.73
N PRO A 224 -0.50 4.13 -16.85
CA PRO A 224 -0.04 2.75 -16.83
C PRO A 224 1.19 2.56 -15.93
N VAL A 225 1.15 1.57 -15.02
CA VAL A 225 2.22 1.30 -14.06
C VAL A 225 2.55 -0.19 -14.03
N ILE A 226 3.83 -0.52 -13.82
CA ILE A 226 4.26 -1.82 -13.31
C ILE A 226 5.05 -1.66 -12.02
N HIS A 227 4.84 -2.59 -11.09
CA HIS A 227 5.52 -2.68 -9.81
C HIS A 227 5.90 -4.15 -9.50
N PRO A 228 6.81 -4.75 -10.31
CA PRO A 228 7.28 -6.10 -10.06
C PRO A 228 8.16 -6.16 -8.81
N THR A 229 8.30 -7.38 -8.26
CA THR A 229 9.31 -7.67 -7.24
C THR A 229 10.49 -8.41 -7.84
N LEU A 230 11.69 -8.21 -7.27
CA LEU A 230 12.89 -9.00 -7.58
C LEU A 230 13.44 -9.67 -6.34
N ALA A 231 13.68 -10.98 -6.43
CA ALA A 231 14.31 -11.75 -5.38
C ALA A 231 15.77 -11.31 -5.16
N ILE A 232 16.06 -10.71 -4.01
CA ILE A 232 17.44 -10.36 -3.58
C ILE A 232 18.09 -11.50 -2.79
N THR A 233 17.34 -12.54 -2.48
CA THR A 233 17.77 -13.73 -1.74
C THR A 233 17.02 -14.95 -2.25
N ARG A 234 17.61 -16.14 -2.04
CA ARG A 234 16.95 -17.44 -2.31
C ARG A 234 16.29 -18.03 -1.07
N SER A 235 16.51 -17.42 0.09
CA SER A 235 15.91 -17.84 1.35
C SER A 235 14.47 -17.33 1.44
N ASN A 236 13.57 -18.10 2.02
CA ASN A 236 12.24 -17.63 2.40
C ASN A 236 12.40 -16.59 3.53
N CYS A 237 12.36 -15.33 3.17
CA CYS A 237 12.78 -14.22 4.01
C CYS A 237 11.85 -13.03 3.75
N PRO A 238 10.74 -12.94 4.49
CA PRO A 238 9.73 -11.91 4.24
C PRO A 238 10.29 -10.51 4.48
N ALA A 239 9.82 -9.55 3.67
CA ALA A 239 10.12 -8.14 3.87
C ALA A 239 9.78 -7.71 5.32
N HIS A 240 10.43 -6.64 5.79
CA HIS A 240 10.32 -6.12 7.16
C HIS A 240 10.85 -7.06 8.27
N SER A 241 11.56 -8.14 7.92
CA SER A 241 12.24 -8.99 8.89
C SER A 241 13.73 -8.63 9.03
N GLU A 242 14.32 -8.95 10.20
CA GLU A 242 15.76 -8.76 10.41
C GLU A 242 16.59 -9.63 9.43
N ALA A 243 16.10 -10.83 9.12
CA ALA A 243 16.72 -11.70 8.13
C ALA A 243 16.75 -11.02 6.73
N PHE A 244 15.66 -10.33 6.32
CA PHE A 244 15.65 -9.60 5.06
C PHE A 244 16.61 -8.41 5.07
N ARG A 245 16.68 -7.66 6.17
CA ARG A 245 17.63 -6.54 6.35
C ARG A 245 19.07 -7.00 6.15
N ILE A 246 19.44 -8.15 6.73
CA ILE A 246 20.77 -8.75 6.57
C ILE A 246 21.02 -9.12 5.10
N GLN A 247 20.06 -9.76 4.44
CA GLN A 247 20.20 -10.16 3.03
C GLN A 247 20.32 -8.94 2.09
N ALA A 248 19.60 -7.87 2.38
CA ALA A 248 19.63 -6.65 1.56
C ALA A 248 21.01 -5.95 1.53
N ASN A 249 21.87 -6.24 2.51
CA ASN A 249 23.24 -5.67 2.59
C ASN A 249 24.33 -6.62 2.05
N LYS A 250 23.97 -7.71 1.39
CA LYS A 250 24.93 -8.65 0.81
C LYS A 250 25.29 -8.29 -0.63
N PRO A 251 26.48 -8.72 -1.13
CA PRO A 251 26.91 -8.51 -2.52
C PRO A 251 25.91 -8.99 -3.57
N GLU A 252 25.19 -10.10 -3.27
CA GLU A 252 24.15 -10.66 -4.14
C GLU A 252 23.01 -9.67 -4.36
N ALA A 253 22.57 -8.99 -3.29
CA ALA A 253 21.51 -7.96 -3.39
C ALA A 253 21.95 -6.78 -4.25
N TYR A 254 23.19 -6.35 -4.18
CA TYR A 254 23.74 -5.31 -5.07
C TYR A 254 23.82 -5.78 -6.53
N THR A 255 24.12 -7.05 -6.77
CA THR A 255 24.07 -7.64 -8.12
C THR A 255 22.65 -7.63 -8.67
N VAL A 256 21.66 -8.01 -7.86
CA VAL A 256 20.24 -7.95 -8.23
C VAL A 256 19.78 -6.50 -8.43
N MET A 257 20.28 -5.53 -7.65
CA MET A 257 20.00 -4.11 -7.83
C MET A 257 20.46 -3.62 -9.22
N LYS A 258 21.66 -4.01 -9.68
CA LYS A 258 22.15 -3.70 -11.03
C LYS A 258 21.29 -4.36 -12.10
N THR A 259 20.95 -5.64 -11.92
CA THR A 259 20.04 -6.37 -12.82
C THR A 259 18.68 -5.69 -12.92
N GLY A 260 18.13 -5.26 -11.79
CA GLY A 260 16.87 -4.49 -11.75
C GLY A 260 16.93 -3.17 -12.52
N ALA A 261 18.04 -2.46 -12.39
CA ALA A 261 18.28 -1.24 -13.19
C ALA A 261 18.34 -1.54 -14.70
N MET A 262 19.03 -2.61 -15.10
CA MET A 262 19.06 -3.05 -16.51
C MET A 262 17.67 -3.45 -17.02
N LEU A 263 16.87 -4.15 -16.21
CA LEU A 263 15.49 -4.54 -16.56
C LEU A 263 14.60 -3.32 -16.80
N LEU A 264 14.65 -2.32 -15.92
CA LEU A 264 13.95 -1.05 -16.09
C LEU A 264 14.42 -0.32 -17.35
N ALA A 265 15.72 -0.23 -17.56
CA ALA A 265 16.28 0.44 -18.73
C ALA A 265 15.86 -0.23 -20.05
N LEU A 266 15.99 -1.55 -20.16
CA LEU A 266 15.58 -2.31 -21.33
C LEU A 266 14.08 -2.19 -21.61
N THR A 267 13.27 -2.21 -20.55
CA THR A 267 11.82 -2.04 -20.64
C THR A 267 11.47 -0.65 -21.18
N ALA A 268 12.09 0.40 -20.66
CA ALA A 268 11.89 1.77 -21.14
C ALA A 268 12.36 1.95 -22.60
N LEU A 269 13.54 1.46 -22.96
CA LEU A 269 14.04 1.54 -24.34
C LEU A 269 13.12 0.89 -25.35
N GLU A 270 12.47 -0.23 -25.00
CA GLU A 270 11.48 -0.85 -25.87
C GLU A 270 10.25 0.06 -26.04
N LEU A 271 9.79 0.75 -24.98
CA LEU A 271 8.69 1.72 -25.07
C LEU A 271 9.01 2.92 -25.95
N TYR A 272 10.23 3.47 -25.84
CA TYR A 272 10.68 4.59 -26.69
C TYR A 272 10.76 4.19 -28.17
N ARG A 273 11.23 2.99 -28.46
CA ARG A 273 11.44 2.50 -29.84
C ARG A 273 10.18 1.94 -30.48
N ASN A 274 9.18 1.55 -29.69
CA ASN A 274 7.95 0.92 -30.16
C ASN A 274 6.71 1.70 -29.73
N LYS A 275 6.39 2.76 -30.48
CA LYS A 275 5.22 3.62 -30.22
C LYS A 275 3.90 2.84 -30.25
N THR A 276 3.77 1.82 -31.10
CA THR A 276 2.57 0.97 -31.17
C THR A 276 2.38 0.18 -29.87
N LEU A 277 3.47 -0.34 -29.30
CA LEU A 277 3.41 -1.03 -28.01
C LEU A 277 2.97 -0.09 -26.90
N LEU A 278 3.54 1.11 -26.82
CA LEU A 278 3.14 2.12 -25.84
C LEU A 278 1.66 2.50 -25.99
N LEU A 279 1.18 2.70 -27.21
CA LEU A 279 -0.24 2.97 -27.47
C LEU A 279 -1.14 1.83 -27.01
N ASN A 280 -0.74 0.57 -27.23
CA ASN A 280 -1.50 -0.60 -26.78
C ASN A 280 -1.53 -0.74 -25.25
N ILE A 281 -0.45 -0.40 -24.56
CA ILE A 281 -0.38 -0.33 -23.09
C ILE A 281 -1.34 0.76 -22.58
N LYS A 282 -1.34 1.94 -23.20
CA LYS A 282 -2.28 3.03 -22.87
C LYS A 282 -3.72 2.64 -23.16
N LYS A 283 -4.01 1.99 -24.29
CA LYS A 283 -5.36 1.51 -24.61
C LYS A 283 -5.89 0.51 -23.58
N GLU A 284 -5.08 -0.47 -23.15
CA GLU A 284 -5.48 -1.41 -22.08
C GLU A 284 -5.81 -0.67 -20.79
N TYR A 285 -5.06 0.38 -20.47
CA TYR A 285 -5.28 1.21 -19.29
C TYR A 285 -6.65 1.88 -19.30
N TYR A 286 -7.10 2.42 -20.45
CA TYR A 286 -8.39 3.10 -20.57
C TYR A 286 -9.58 2.14 -20.69
N ILE A 287 -9.48 1.08 -21.52
CA ILE A 287 -10.59 0.16 -21.80
C ILE A 287 -11.00 -0.68 -20.59
N LYS A 288 -10.08 -1.00 -19.69
CA LYS A 288 -10.34 -1.92 -18.58
C LYS A 288 -11.09 -1.27 -17.40
N TYR A 289 -11.35 0.03 -17.46
CA TYR A 289 -11.78 0.81 -16.30
C TYR A 289 -12.77 1.93 -16.63
N ASP A 290 -13.31 1.92 -17.86
CA ASP A 290 -14.56 2.57 -18.22
C ASP A 290 -15.70 1.56 -18.01
#